data_ce675c984ac3e5b02483d1d4b2d38bd8
#
_entry.id   ce675c984ac3e5b02483d1d4b2d38bd8
#
_cell.length_a   1.000
_cell.length_b   1.000
_cell.length_c   1.000
_cell.angle_alpha   90.00
_cell.angle_beta   90.00
_cell.angle_gamma   90.00
#
_symmetry.space_group_name_H-M   'P 1'
#
loop_
_entity.id
_entity.type
_entity.pdbx_description
1 polymer ?
#
loop_
_entity_poly.entity_id
_entity_poly.type
_entity_poly.pdbx_seq_one_letter_code
_entity_poly.pdbx_strand_id
1 'polypeptide(L)'
;MDGNPFEETMTLRSDVGALLAEMPIFSGLDATLLREIASAVEWLSLPGGAKLFSAGDPSDALYMVLSGCLGAFSDDPTRRRFLARIAAGDMVGEMGLISGRPRSADVVALRDTELARISAKAFNEVLRGQPEAMLRIARLTVDRLAQSQSPAAAARSRGACTFTVLPQSVEVDFGGFASRLVKALSELGRAELVWSVRAKTHTSQWFNRIESSNDYVVYVADPTPDRWTKLCVRQADALLLLARAESPAGNWAALRWPHDHSMAPQRSELVLLHDSTLETGAAARWLADLPELPHHHVQSPGDYSRLARVLTGRGVGLVLSGGGARGFAHIGVVKALREAGVPVDLVGGTSMGAILGAGVALRWSTDELQERIRRAFVDSRPLRDYTLPFVSLVSGRKVSTSLYEAFGDLAIEDLPIDFFCVSSNLTTGQSMVHRRGTLWRWLRSSVSVPGVLPPVLHNGEVLVDGAAMNNLPVDVMRELGRGPVIGCDVGGADRAFTARTDEIDVPLPWQLLRWMKARRQRPSIFQILWRAGMVNSNASTIAHRAQSDLILQPPLAEVDMLNWDAFDRAIQAGYEYAIRKLEELPADSPILRSAVADA
;
A
#
# COMPACT_ATOMS: atom_id res chain seq x y z
N MET A 1 12.92 -13.77 -45.22
CA MET A 1 12.56 -12.50 -45.88
C MET A 1 12.83 -11.43 -44.84
N ASP A 2 14.01 -10.83 -44.93
CA ASP A 2 14.52 -9.85 -43.97
C ASP A 2 13.91 -8.50 -44.30
N GLY A 3 12.88 -8.10 -43.55
CA GLY A 3 12.33 -6.75 -43.61
C GLY A 3 13.39 -5.77 -43.09
N ASN A 4 13.75 -4.83 -43.91
CA ASN A 4 14.74 -3.80 -43.61
C ASN A 4 14.22 -2.92 -42.48
N PRO A 5 14.91 -2.81 -41.32
CA PRO A 5 14.46 -1.98 -40.20
C PRO A 5 14.34 -0.48 -40.54
N PHE A 6 14.91 -0.04 -41.66
CA PHE A 6 14.75 1.33 -42.19
C PHE A 6 13.41 1.55 -42.90
N GLU A 7 12.77 0.54 -43.48
CA GLU A 7 11.45 0.66 -44.11
C GLU A 7 10.31 0.77 -43.09
N GLU A 8 10.39 0.06 -41.96
CA GLU A 8 9.41 0.15 -40.89
C GLU A 8 9.42 1.55 -40.20
N THR A 9 10.59 2.15 -40.04
CA THR A 9 10.71 3.51 -39.50
C THR A 9 10.15 4.57 -40.45
N MET A 10 10.17 4.34 -41.77
CA MET A 10 9.56 5.21 -42.79
C MET A 10 8.03 5.11 -42.81
N THR A 11 7.46 3.94 -42.57
CA THR A 11 6.00 3.72 -42.52
C THR A 11 5.37 4.40 -41.30
N LEU A 12 6.07 4.46 -40.16
CA LEU A 12 5.64 5.21 -38.97
C LEU A 12 5.63 6.72 -39.16
N ARG A 13 6.56 7.27 -39.93
CA ARG A 13 6.58 8.70 -40.28
C ARG A 13 5.41 9.13 -41.14
N SER A 14 4.79 8.21 -41.88
CA SER A 14 3.62 8.49 -42.74
C SER A 14 2.29 8.57 -41.99
N ASP A 15 2.22 8.16 -40.70
CA ASP A 15 0.96 8.00 -39.97
C ASP A 15 0.88 8.80 -38.66
N VAL A 16 1.82 9.72 -38.40
CA VAL A 16 1.81 10.59 -37.20
C VAL A 16 0.49 11.36 -37.10
N GLY A 17 -0.09 11.76 -38.24
CA GLY A 17 -1.39 12.46 -38.27
C GLY A 17 -2.53 11.60 -37.73
N ALA A 18 -2.56 10.29 -38.04
CA ALA A 18 -3.57 9.37 -37.52
C ALA A 18 -3.38 9.14 -36.01
N LEU A 19 -2.14 8.94 -35.54
CA LEU A 19 -1.84 8.79 -34.11
C LEU A 19 -2.21 10.04 -33.31
N LEU A 20 -1.96 11.23 -33.85
CA LEU A 20 -2.37 12.49 -33.22
C LEU A 20 -3.89 12.65 -33.18
N ALA A 21 -4.61 12.20 -34.22
CA ALA A 21 -6.07 12.28 -34.28
C ALA A 21 -6.76 11.39 -33.21
N GLU A 22 -6.14 10.29 -32.82
CA GLU A 22 -6.62 9.41 -31.75
C GLU A 22 -6.38 9.97 -30.33
N MET A 23 -5.51 10.96 -30.19
CA MET A 23 -5.24 11.57 -28.88
C MET A 23 -6.38 12.49 -28.43
N PRO A 24 -6.85 12.38 -27.19
CA PRO A 24 -7.98 13.17 -26.66
C PRO A 24 -7.83 14.68 -26.83
N ILE A 25 -6.58 15.18 -26.82
CA ILE A 25 -6.27 16.59 -26.96
C ILE A 25 -6.51 17.13 -28.36
N PHE A 26 -6.34 16.29 -29.38
CA PHE A 26 -6.49 16.66 -30.78
C PHE A 26 -7.80 16.16 -31.41
N SER A 27 -8.62 15.44 -30.63
CA SER A 27 -9.91 14.93 -31.10
C SER A 27 -10.81 16.08 -31.54
N GLY A 28 -11.28 16.03 -32.81
CA GLY A 28 -12.14 17.04 -33.40
C GLY A 28 -11.43 18.27 -33.97
N LEU A 29 -10.08 18.25 -34.08
CA LEU A 29 -9.35 19.21 -34.88
C LEU A 29 -9.47 18.89 -36.37
N ASP A 30 -9.42 19.94 -37.22
CA ASP A 30 -9.43 19.78 -38.66
C ASP A 30 -8.22 19.00 -39.17
N ALA A 31 -8.40 18.18 -40.19
CA ALA A 31 -7.36 17.36 -40.83
C ALA A 31 -6.19 18.20 -41.37
N THR A 32 -6.43 19.45 -41.73
CA THR A 32 -5.36 20.37 -42.18
C THR A 32 -4.45 20.77 -41.03
N LEU A 33 -5.05 21.11 -39.90
CA LEU A 33 -4.32 21.47 -38.67
C LEU A 33 -3.55 20.28 -38.10
N LEU A 34 -4.13 19.08 -38.11
CA LEU A 34 -3.44 17.85 -37.71
C LEU A 34 -2.20 17.57 -38.57
N ARG A 35 -2.26 17.86 -39.88
CA ARG A 35 -1.10 17.77 -40.77
C ARG A 35 -0.04 18.82 -40.47
N GLU A 36 -0.43 20.04 -40.13
CA GLU A 36 0.50 21.09 -39.71
C GLU A 36 1.22 20.69 -38.42
N ILE A 37 0.48 20.22 -37.42
CA ILE A 37 1.06 19.68 -36.17
C ILE A 37 2.00 18.53 -36.48
N ALA A 38 1.59 17.57 -37.26
CA ALA A 38 2.39 16.40 -37.65
C ALA A 38 3.70 16.80 -38.36
N SER A 39 3.68 17.86 -39.17
CA SER A 39 4.88 18.37 -39.84
C SER A 39 5.87 19.07 -38.89
N ALA A 40 5.40 19.58 -37.75
CA ALA A 40 6.19 20.25 -36.73
C ALA A 40 6.68 19.28 -35.61
N VAL A 41 6.30 18.02 -35.65
CA VAL A 41 6.69 17.00 -34.68
C VAL A 41 8.09 16.48 -34.95
N GLU A 42 8.91 16.48 -33.90
CA GLU A 42 10.18 15.77 -33.86
C GLU A 42 10.00 14.43 -33.12
N TRP A 43 10.46 13.35 -33.76
CA TRP A 43 10.40 12.03 -33.13
C TRP A 43 11.57 11.84 -32.16
N LEU A 44 11.29 11.39 -30.92
CA LEU A 44 12.28 11.14 -29.91
C LEU A 44 12.07 9.76 -29.30
N SER A 45 13.08 8.89 -29.35
CA SER A 45 13.10 7.61 -28.66
C SER A 45 13.89 7.76 -27.35
N LEU A 46 13.26 7.43 -26.23
CA LEU A 46 13.83 7.54 -24.90
C LEU A 46 13.91 6.16 -24.24
N PRO A 47 15.12 5.63 -24.02
CA PRO A 47 15.29 4.34 -23.35
C PRO A 47 14.73 4.36 -21.92
N GLY A 48 14.23 3.22 -21.44
CA GLY A 48 13.80 3.05 -20.05
C GLY A 48 14.91 3.46 -19.08
N GLY A 49 14.56 4.24 -18.07
CA GLY A 49 15.47 4.84 -17.12
C GLY A 49 16.07 6.18 -17.53
N ALA A 50 16.01 6.57 -18.82
CA ALA A 50 16.53 7.83 -19.27
C ALA A 50 15.66 9.00 -18.80
N LYS A 51 16.30 10.10 -18.41
CA LYS A 51 15.62 11.33 -17.99
C LYS A 51 15.26 12.16 -19.22
N LEU A 52 13.99 12.58 -19.28
CA LEU A 52 13.49 13.47 -20.34
C LEU A 52 13.85 14.92 -20.04
N PHE A 53 13.59 15.38 -18.82
CA PHE A 53 13.99 16.69 -18.30
C PHE A 53 13.95 16.70 -16.77
N SER A 54 14.60 17.68 -16.15
CA SER A 54 14.63 17.89 -14.70
C SER A 54 13.73 19.05 -14.29
N ALA A 55 13.28 19.03 -13.03
CA ALA A 55 12.69 20.20 -12.41
C ALA A 55 13.66 21.38 -12.49
N GLY A 56 13.14 22.57 -12.77
CA GLY A 56 13.93 23.77 -12.98
C GLY A 56 14.45 23.98 -14.42
N ASP A 57 14.42 22.97 -15.30
CA ASP A 57 14.82 23.10 -16.69
C ASP A 57 13.90 24.09 -17.45
N PRO A 58 14.38 24.75 -18.51
CA PRO A 58 13.56 25.60 -19.36
C PRO A 58 12.41 24.81 -20.01
N SER A 59 11.23 25.43 -20.10
CA SER A 59 10.07 24.85 -20.77
C SER A 59 10.09 25.17 -22.27
N ASP A 60 10.86 24.39 -23.03
CA ASP A 60 11.16 24.63 -24.44
C ASP A 60 10.31 23.80 -25.42
N ALA A 61 9.65 22.76 -24.94
CA ALA A 61 8.86 21.84 -25.75
C ALA A 61 7.73 21.15 -24.95
N LEU A 62 6.71 20.70 -25.68
CA LEU A 62 5.70 19.74 -25.27
C LEU A 62 6.09 18.35 -25.78
N TYR A 63 5.85 17.33 -24.98
CA TYR A 63 6.07 15.94 -25.38
C TYR A 63 4.77 15.15 -25.26
N MET A 64 4.46 14.36 -26.28
CA MET A 64 3.33 13.44 -26.31
C MET A 64 3.88 12.03 -26.30
N VAL A 65 3.35 11.18 -25.44
CA VAL A 65 3.75 9.77 -25.35
C VAL A 65 3.01 9.00 -26.45
N LEU A 66 3.74 8.56 -27.46
CA LEU A 66 3.20 7.73 -28.55
C LEU A 66 3.14 6.27 -28.13
N SER A 67 4.14 5.84 -27.40
CA SER A 67 4.23 4.49 -26.83
C SER A 67 5.15 4.48 -25.61
N GLY A 68 5.00 3.48 -24.77
CA GLY A 68 5.79 3.41 -23.53
C GLY A 68 5.13 4.12 -22.35
N CYS A 69 5.94 4.60 -21.40
CA CYS A 69 5.45 5.25 -20.19
C CYS A 69 6.52 6.11 -19.54
N LEU A 70 6.15 7.30 -19.11
CA LEU A 70 6.99 8.19 -18.30
C LEU A 70 6.49 8.26 -16.86
N GLY A 71 7.39 8.56 -15.93
CA GLY A 71 7.08 8.89 -14.54
C GLY A 71 7.50 10.30 -14.20
N ALA A 72 6.63 11.06 -13.54
CA ALA A 72 6.94 12.35 -12.95
C ALA A 72 7.30 12.19 -11.47
N PHE A 73 8.36 12.85 -11.01
CA PHE A 73 8.88 12.77 -9.65
C PHE A 73 9.07 14.17 -9.06
N SER A 74 8.93 14.28 -7.72
CA SER A 74 9.20 15.53 -7.02
C SER A 74 10.69 15.89 -7.05
N ASP A 75 10.98 17.20 -6.96
CA ASP A 75 12.33 17.78 -6.89
C ASP A 75 12.96 17.68 -5.49
N ASP A 76 12.37 16.90 -4.56
CA ASP A 76 12.93 16.77 -3.21
C ASP A 76 14.13 15.79 -3.22
N PRO A 77 15.37 16.29 -3.05
CA PRO A 77 16.56 15.45 -3.06
C PRO A 77 16.63 14.46 -1.88
N THR A 78 15.87 14.73 -0.80
CA THR A 78 15.84 13.89 0.40
C THR A 78 14.74 12.84 0.36
N ARG A 79 13.68 13.08 -0.43
CA ARG A 79 12.50 12.23 -0.52
C ARG A 79 11.89 12.28 -1.93
N ARG A 80 12.58 11.66 -2.89
CA ARG A 80 12.07 11.56 -4.27
C ARG A 80 10.70 10.87 -4.27
N ARG A 81 9.64 11.65 -4.50
CA ARG A 81 8.26 11.18 -4.47
C ARG A 81 7.74 11.01 -5.90
N PHE A 82 7.16 9.85 -6.19
CA PHE A 82 6.43 9.64 -7.43
C PHE A 82 5.15 10.47 -7.43
N LEU A 83 4.96 11.30 -8.45
CA LEU A 83 3.83 12.23 -8.58
C LEU A 83 2.75 11.70 -9.50
N ALA A 84 3.16 11.23 -10.70
CA ALA A 84 2.22 10.76 -11.71
C ALA A 84 2.88 9.81 -12.71
N ARG A 85 2.06 8.92 -13.27
CA ARG A 85 2.35 8.11 -14.45
C ARG A 85 1.80 8.82 -15.68
N ILE A 86 2.56 8.82 -16.77
CA ILE A 86 2.21 9.45 -18.04
C ILE A 86 2.30 8.34 -19.09
N ALA A 87 1.14 7.85 -19.52
CA ALA A 87 1.02 6.70 -20.42
C ALA A 87 0.92 7.12 -21.90
N ALA A 88 0.89 6.15 -22.81
CA ALA A 88 0.63 6.38 -24.23
C ALA A 88 -0.71 7.13 -24.40
N GLY A 89 -0.73 8.15 -25.26
CA GLY A 89 -1.87 9.06 -25.45
C GLY A 89 -1.85 10.28 -24.54
N ASP A 90 -1.01 10.30 -23.51
CA ASP A 90 -0.83 11.44 -22.61
C ASP A 90 0.25 12.41 -23.12
N MET A 91 0.26 13.60 -22.52
CA MET A 91 1.28 14.61 -22.77
C MET A 91 2.00 15.05 -21.50
N VAL A 92 3.19 15.63 -21.65
CA VAL A 92 3.96 16.16 -20.53
C VAL A 92 4.72 17.43 -20.97
N GLY A 93 4.91 18.35 -20.02
CA GLY A 93 5.59 19.60 -20.23
C GLY A 93 4.67 20.77 -20.62
N GLU A 94 3.37 20.54 -20.74
CA GLU A 94 2.32 21.52 -21.03
C GLU A 94 2.26 22.63 -19.97
N MET A 95 2.40 22.25 -18.70
CA MET A 95 2.27 23.19 -17.57
C MET A 95 3.27 24.34 -17.67
N GLY A 96 4.52 24.03 -17.97
CA GLY A 96 5.57 25.02 -18.12
C GLY A 96 5.38 25.92 -19.35
N LEU A 97 4.92 25.34 -20.46
CA LEU A 97 4.64 26.11 -21.69
C LEU A 97 3.47 27.08 -21.51
N ILE A 98 2.40 26.67 -20.84
CA ILE A 98 1.23 27.51 -20.60
C ILE A 98 1.51 28.59 -19.56
N SER A 99 2.22 28.22 -18.47
CA SER A 99 2.49 29.15 -17.37
C SER A 99 3.73 30.06 -17.60
N GLY A 100 4.56 29.74 -18.57
CA GLY A 100 5.85 30.40 -18.77
C GLY A 100 6.89 30.14 -17.68
N ARG A 101 6.66 29.11 -16.84
CA ARG A 101 7.55 28.75 -15.73
C ARG A 101 8.47 27.57 -16.12
N PRO A 102 9.61 27.41 -15.43
CA PRO A 102 10.45 26.22 -15.56
C PRO A 102 9.68 24.91 -15.30
N ARG A 103 10.25 23.78 -15.69
CA ARG A 103 9.71 22.44 -15.43
C ARG A 103 9.45 22.26 -13.93
N SER A 104 8.28 21.72 -13.56
CA SER A 104 7.84 21.58 -12.17
C SER A 104 8.21 20.24 -11.54
N ALA A 105 8.70 19.29 -12.33
CA ALA A 105 9.03 17.93 -11.89
C ALA A 105 10.16 17.33 -12.73
N ASP A 106 10.85 16.33 -12.17
CA ASP A 106 11.70 15.42 -12.92
C ASP A 106 10.82 14.44 -13.70
N VAL A 107 11.10 14.26 -14.99
CA VAL A 107 10.41 13.26 -15.81
C VAL A 107 11.40 12.27 -16.39
N VAL A 108 11.13 10.98 -16.15
CA VAL A 108 12.00 9.86 -16.50
C VAL A 108 11.18 8.81 -17.24
N ALA A 109 11.75 8.18 -18.25
CA ALA A 109 11.13 7.02 -18.90
C ALA A 109 11.10 5.84 -17.92
N LEU A 110 9.91 5.33 -17.61
CA LEU A 110 9.76 4.12 -16.80
C LEU A 110 10.09 2.86 -17.60
N ARG A 111 9.93 2.92 -18.92
CA ARG A 111 10.26 1.90 -19.92
C ARG A 111 10.62 2.55 -21.24
N ASP A 112 11.07 1.76 -22.23
CA ASP A 112 11.38 2.30 -23.55
C ASP A 112 10.16 3.06 -24.11
N THR A 113 10.35 4.34 -24.41
CA THR A 113 9.25 5.28 -24.69
C THR A 113 9.50 6.05 -25.98
N GLU A 114 8.53 6.05 -26.89
CA GLU A 114 8.53 6.86 -28.09
C GLU A 114 7.71 8.12 -27.86
N LEU A 115 8.27 9.26 -28.20
CA LEU A 115 7.70 10.58 -27.96
C LEU A 115 7.59 11.38 -29.24
N ALA A 116 6.51 12.15 -29.36
CA ALA A 116 6.40 13.24 -30.30
C ALA A 116 6.70 14.56 -29.58
N ARG A 117 7.78 15.22 -29.96
CA ARG A 117 8.21 16.51 -29.40
C ARG A 117 7.70 17.64 -30.28
N ILE A 118 7.05 18.64 -29.68
CA ILE A 118 6.65 19.90 -30.34
C ILE A 118 7.38 21.03 -29.63
N SER A 119 8.17 21.83 -30.35
CA SER A 119 8.86 22.95 -29.76
C SER A 119 7.88 24.04 -29.28
N ALA A 120 8.25 24.81 -28.26
CA ALA A 120 7.43 25.92 -27.74
C ALA A 120 7.03 26.92 -28.85
N LYS A 121 7.91 27.14 -29.83
CA LYS A 121 7.65 28.00 -30.98
C LYS A 121 6.54 27.43 -31.86
N ALA A 122 6.66 26.18 -32.30
CA ALA A 122 5.66 25.48 -33.13
C ALA A 122 4.32 25.35 -32.40
N PHE A 123 4.35 25.03 -31.10
CA PHE A 123 3.14 24.97 -30.26
C PHE A 123 2.40 26.32 -30.26
N ASN A 124 3.09 27.41 -30.04
CA ASN A 124 2.49 28.75 -30.03
C ASN A 124 1.98 29.19 -31.43
N GLU A 125 2.69 28.84 -32.49
CA GLU A 125 2.30 29.17 -33.86
C GLU A 125 1.04 28.43 -34.29
N VAL A 126 0.95 27.11 -34.00
CA VAL A 126 -0.20 26.26 -34.34
C VAL A 126 -1.43 26.63 -33.51
N LEU A 127 -1.25 26.92 -32.20
CA LEU A 127 -2.38 27.16 -31.30
C LEU A 127 -2.88 28.60 -31.26
N ARG A 128 -2.13 29.59 -31.78
CA ARG A 128 -2.56 31.01 -31.82
C ARG A 128 -3.87 31.22 -32.54
N GLY A 129 -4.22 30.38 -33.49
CA GLY A 129 -5.48 30.43 -34.24
C GLY A 129 -6.61 29.52 -33.71
N GLN A 130 -6.38 28.77 -32.62
CA GLN A 130 -7.26 27.70 -32.17
C GLN A 130 -7.65 27.80 -30.67
N PRO A 131 -8.57 28.71 -30.32
CA PRO A 131 -9.00 28.93 -28.93
C PRO A 131 -9.56 27.66 -28.24
N GLU A 132 -10.26 26.80 -29.01
CA GLU A 132 -10.85 25.57 -28.48
C GLU A 132 -9.79 24.54 -28.08
N ALA A 133 -8.70 24.41 -28.85
CA ALA A 133 -7.59 23.52 -28.51
C ALA A 133 -6.88 24.00 -27.22
N MET A 134 -6.65 25.31 -27.08
CA MET A 134 -6.08 25.91 -25.86
C MET A 134 -6.98 25.66 -24.65
N LEU A 135 -8.30 25.78 -24.79
CA LEU A 135 -9.25 25.54 -23.71
C LEU A 135 -9.25 24.07 -23.26
N ARG A 136 -9.12 23.13 -24.21
CA ARG A 136 -9.00 21.69 -23.91
C ARG A 136 -7.70 21.38 -23.16
N ILE A 137 -6.57 21.91 -23.60
CA ILE A 137 -5.28 21.76 -22.91
C ILE A 137 -5.37 22.30 -21.50
N ALA A 138 -5.94 23.50 -21.33
CA ALA A 138 -6.12 24.11 -20.02
C ALA A 138 -7.01 23.24 -19.11
N ARG A 139 -8.12 22.69 -19.60
CA ARG A 139 -8.98 21.78 -18.85
C ARG A 139 -8.24 20.51 -18.41
N LEU A 140 -7.52 19.84 -19.33
CA LEU A 140 -6.72 18.67 -19.02
C LEU A 140 -5.64 18.95 -17.97
N THR A 141 -5.02 20.14 -18.03
CA THR A 141 -4.03 20.57 -17.04
C THR A 141 -4.67 20.81 -15.67
N VAL A 142 -5.84 21.45 -15.62
CA VAL A 142 -6.60 21.65 -14.37
C VAL A 142 -7.07 20.34 -13.78
N ASP A 143 -7.58 19.42 -14.61
CA ASP A 143 -8.02 18.09 -14.15
C ASP A 143 -6.85 17.28 -13.57
N ARG A 144 -5.66 17.35 -14.18
CA ARG A 144 -4.44 16.74 -13.63
C ARG A 144 -4.01 17.36 -12.31
N LEU A 145 -4.07 18.68 -12.18
CA LEU A 145 -3.77 19.36 -10.92
C LEU A 145 -4.76 18.95 -9.83
N ALA A 146 -6.06 18.90 -10.13
CA ALA A 146 -7.08 18.44 -9.20
C ALA A 146 -6.87 16.98 -8.79
N GLN A 147 -6.52 16.12 -9.76
CA GLN A 147 -6.20 14.71 -9.51
C GLN A 147 -4.91 14.54 -8.67
N SER A 148 -3.88 15.33 -8.92
CA SER A 148 -2.62 15.25 -8.15
C SER A 148 -2.79 15.66 -6.69
N GLN A 149 -3.80 16.45 -6.37
CA GLN A 149 -4.15 16.85 -5.00
C GLN A 149 -5.11 15.88 -4.30
N SER A 150 -5.70 14.93 -5.03
CA SER A 150 -6.61 13.93 -4.46
C SER A 150 -5.83 12.69 -4.00
N PRO A 151 -5.87 12.33 -2.71
CA PRO A 151 -5.24 11.11 -2.21
C PRO A 151 -5.75 9.83 -2.91
N ALA A 152 -7.03 9.81 -3.30
CA ALA A 152 -7.66 8.68 -4.00
C ALA A 152 -7.17 8.53 -5.46
N ALA A 153 -6.87 9.63 -6.15
CA ALA A 153 -6.36 9.58 -7.51
C ALA A 153 -4.88 9.18 -7.55
N ALA A 154 -4.09 9.61 -6.57
CA ALA A 154 -2.71 9.16 -6.41
C ALA A 154 -2.62 7.64 -6.16
N ALA A 155 -3.61 7.04 -5.50
CA ALA A 155 -3.69 5.59 -5.32
C ALA A 155 -4.05 4.84 -6.62
N ARG A 156 -4.95 5.40 -7.44
CA ARG A 156 -5.37 4.79 -8.73
C ARG A 156 -4.25 4.81 -9.80
N SER A 157 -3.36 5.78 -9.76
CA SER A 157 -2.25 5.88 -10.72
C SER A 157 -1.06 4.99 -10.40
N ARG A 158 -1.09 4.24 -9.29
CA ARG A 158 0.05 3.45 -8.77
C ARG A 158 0.03 1.97 -9.16
N GLY A 159 -1.04 1.46 -9.75
CA GLY A 159 -1.11 0.07 -10.20
C GLY A 159 -0.10 -0.18 -11.33
N ALA A 160 0.73 -1.22 -11.18
CA ALA A 160 1.56 -1.68 -12.27
C ALA A 160 0.68 -2.41 -13.30
N CYS A 161 0.98 -2.25 -14.60
CA CYS A 161 0.29 -2.93 -15.68
C CYS A 161 1.19 -3.96 -16.37
N THR A 162 2.51 -3.78 -16.30
CA THR A 162 3.49 -4.69 -16.87
C THR A 162 4.38 -5.26 -15.79
N PHE A 163 4.51 -6.58 -15.77
CA PHE A 163 5.27 -7.32 -14.77
C PHE A 163 6.34 -8.17 -15.45
N THR A 164 7.53 -8.24 -14.87
CA THR A 164 8.53 -9.22 -15.29
C THR A 164 8.76 -10.23 -14.17
N VAL A 165 8.51 -11.50 -14.46
CA VAL A 165 8.87 -12.62 -13.58
C VAL A 165 10.35 -12.94 -13.83
N LEU A 166 11.16 -12.76 -12.80
CA LEU A 166 12.60 -12.92 -12.84
C LEU A 166 13.03 -14.02 -11.85
N PRO A 167 13.25 -15.26 -12.33
CA PRO A 167 13.65 -16.36 -11.47
C PRO A 167 15.03 -16.11 -10.85
N GLN A 168 15.15 -16.36 -9.54
CA GLN A 168 16.40 -16.23 -8.79
C GLN A 168 17.23 -17.51 -8.79
N SER A 169 16.63 -18.63 -9.19
CA SER A 169 17.32 -19.91 -9.42
C SER A 169 16.65 -20.69 -10.54
N VAL A 170 17.37 -21.62 -11.16
CA VAL A 170 16.86 -22.50 -12.23
C VAL A 170 15.78 -23.47 -11.74
N GLU A 171 15.78 -23.78 -10.46
CA GLU A 171 14.88 -24.75 -9.82
C GLU A 171 13.48 -24.22 -9.54
N VAL A 172 13.25 -22.91 -9.74
CA VAL A 172 11.95 -22.28 -9.53
C VAL A 172 11.02 -22.58 -10.69
N ASP A 173 9.81 -23.07 -10.42
CA ASP A 173 8.73 -23.20 -11.42
C ASP A 173 8.18 -21.82 -11.83
N PHE A 174 9.00 -21.05 -12.54
CA PHE A 174 8.62 -19.72 -13.00
C PHE A 174 7.53 -19.76 -14.08
N GLY A 175 7.44 -20.84 -14.85
CA GLY A 175 6.41 -21.04 -15.87
C GLY A 175 5.04 -21.28 -15.26
N GLY A 176 4.96 -22.21 -14.33
CA GLY A 176 3.72 -22.46 -13.60
C GLY A 176 3.28 -21.28 -12.77
N PHE A 177 4.23 -20.56 -12.14
CA PHE A 177 3.93 -19.32 -11.42
C PHE A 177 3.33 -18.25 -12.35
N ALA A 178 4.00 -17.94 -13.46
CA ALA A 178 3.54 -16.91 -14.39
C ALA A 178 2.15 -17.23 -14.97
N SER A 179 1.89 -18.49 -15.31
CA SER A 179 0.60 -18.93 -15.81
C SER A 179 -0.52 -18.75 -14.78
N ARG A 180 -0.27 -19.08 -13.52
CA ARG A 180 -1.23 -18.88 -12.42
C ARG A 180 -1.43 -17.41 -12.10
N LEU A 181 -0.37 -16.60 -12.15
CA LEU A 181 -0.48 -15.15 -11.96
C LEU A 181 -1.31 -14.49 -13.06
N VAL A 182 -1.08 -14.86 -14.34
CA VAL A 182 -1.89 -14.34 -15.45
C VAL A 182 -3.35 -14.74 -15.30
N LYS A 183 -3.63 -15.98 -14.87
CA LYS A 183 -5.01 -16.41 -14.59
C LYS A 183 -5.66 -15.51 -13.53
N ALA A 184 -4.97 -15.22 -12.43
CA ALA A 184 -5.47 -14.34 -11.38
C ALA A 184 -5.62 -12.88 -11.86
N LEU A 185 -4.70 -12.38 -12.68
CA LEU A 185 -4.82 -11.05 -13.30
C LEU A 185 -6.00 -10.98 -14.29
N SER A 186 -6.31 -12.10 -14.96
CA SER A 186 -7.45 -12.16 -15.91
C SER A 186 -8.81 -12.00 -15.23
N GLU A 187 -8.91 -12.24 -13.94
CA GLU A 187 -10.10 -11.94 -13.12
C GLU A 187 -10.28 -10.42 -12.89
N LEU A 188 -9.19 -9.66 -13.00
CA LEU A 188 -9.17 -8.21 -12.79
C LEU A 188 -9.23 -7.41 -14.10
N GLY A 189 -8.88 -8.01 -15.24
CA GLY A 189 -8.85 -7.37 -16.56
C GLY A 189 -8.21 -8.28 -17.59
N ARG A 190 -8.07 -7.81 -18.84
CA ARG A 190 -7.42 -8.59 -19.90
C ARG A 190 -5.94 -8.74 -19.58
N ALA A 191 -5.45 -9.98 -19.50
CA ALA A 191 -4.06 -10.27 -19.15
C ALA A 191 -3.41 -11.19 -20.19
N GLU A 192 -2.15 -10.93 -20.52
CA GLU A 192 -1.37 -11.73 -21.47
C GLU A 192 -0.01 -12.14 -20.91
N LEU A 193 0.40 -13.36 -21.27
CA LEU A 193 1.68 -13.96 -20.92
C LEU A 193 2.63 -13.96 -22.12
N VAL A 194 3.81 -13.39 -21.94
CA VAL A 194 4.81 -13.23 -22.99
C VAL A 194 6.12 -13.94 -22.66
N TRP A 195 6.51 -14.86 -23.55
CA TRP A 195 7.72 -15.68 -23.44
C TRP A 195 8.78 -15.29 -24.47
N SER A 196 10.05 -15.58 -24.17
CA SER A 196 11.20 -15.34 -25.06
C SER A 196 11.01 -15.91 -26.48
N VAL A 197 10.40 -17.07 -26.61
CA VAL A 197 10.15 -17.74 -27.91
C VAL A 197 9.24 -16.90 -28.83
N ARG A 198 8.29 -16.15 -28.25
CA ARG A 198 7.36 -15.28 -29.03
C ARG A 198 8.00 -13.95 -29.44
N ALA A 199 9.05 -13.53 -28.74
CA ALA A 199 9.54 -12.15 -28.81
C ALA A 199 10.90 -11.97 -29.50
N LYS A 200 11.59 -13.06 -29.87
CA LYS A 200 12.98 -13.02 -30.40
C LYS A 200 13.20 -12.15 -31.65
N THR A 201 12.13 -11.78 -32.35
CA THR A 201 12.19 -11.03 -33.63
C THR A 201 11.33 -9.75 -33.62
N HIS A 202 10.81 -9.32 -32.47
CA HIS A 202 9.79 -8.27 -32.41
C HIS A 202 10.39 -6.89 -32.06
N THR A 203 9.81 -5.87 -32.70
CA THR A 203 10.13 -4.45 -32.55
C THR A 203 9.39 -3.84 -31.34
N SER A 204 9.77 -2.63 -30.92
CA SER A 204 9.06 -1.86 -29.90
C SER A 204 7.55 -1.73 -30.19
N GLN A 205 7.15 -1.70 -31.45
CA GLN A 205 5.74 -1.67 -31.86
C GLN A 205 4.95 -2.93 -31.44
N TRP A 206 5.57 -4.09 -31.50
CA TRP A 206 4.92 -5.32 -31.08
C TRP A 206 4.62 -5.31 -29.60
N PHE A 207 5.57 -4.87 -28.76
CA PHE A 207 5.36 -4.69 -27.31
C PHE A 207 4.23 -3.70 -27.05
N ASN A 208 4.24 -2.55 -27.75
CA ASN A 208 3.19 -1.53 -27.62
C ASN A 208 1.81 -2.06 -27.97
N ARG A 209 1.71 -2.89 -29.03
CA ARG A 209 0.43 -3.50 -29.43
C ARG A 209 -0.09 -4.44 -28.36
N ILE A 210 0.75 -5.30 -27.78
CA ILE A 210 0.35 -6.19 -26.70
C ILE A 210 -0.09 -5.39 -25.48
N GLU A 211 0.69 -4.40 -25.08
CA GLU A 211 0.42 -3.59 -23.91
C GLU A 211 -0.81 -2.69 -24.07
N SER A 212 -1.10 -2.21 -25.27
CA SER A 212 -2.32 -1.42 -25.55
C SER A 212 -3.59 -2.28 -25.67
N SER A 213 -3.44 -3.56 -26.02
CA SER A 213 -4.55 -4.50 -26.16
C SER A 213 -4.96 -5.16 -24.85
N ASN A 214 -4.10 -5.12 -23.84
CA ASN A 214 -4.27 -5.79 -22.55
C ASN A 214 -4.18 -4.80 -21.40
N ASP A 215 -4.92 -5.07 -20.33
CA ASP A 215 -4.85 -4.31 -19.10
C ASP A 215 -3.60 -4.70 -18.28
N TYR A 216 -3.13 -5.96 -18.44
CA TYR A 216 -1.96 -6.50 -17.77
C TYR A 216 -1.12 -7.36 -18.73
N VAL A 217 0.21 -7.22 -18.62
CA VAL A 217 1.16 -8.05 -19.37
C VAL A 217 2.21 -8.62 -18.41
N VAL A 218 2.42 -9.93 -18.49
CA VAL A 218 3.45 -10.63 -17.70
C VAL A 218 4.53 -11.14 -18.64
N TYR A 219 5.70 -10.56 -18.56
CA TYR A 219 6.91 -11.01 -19.24
C TYR A 219 7.62 -12.07 -18.40
N VAL A 220 8.05 -13.16 -19.02
CA VAL A 220 8.82 -14.20 -18.35
C VAL A 220 10.26 -14.12 -18.82
N ALA A 221 11.13 -13.68 -17.92
CA ALA A 221 12.57 -13.61 -18.18
C ALA A 221 13.21 -15.01 -18.10
N ASP A 222 14.26 -15.21 -18.87
CA ASP A 222 15.04 -16.43 -18.79
C ASP A 222 15.91 -16.42 -17.50
N PRO A 223 16.21 -17.59 -16.88
CA PRO A 223 17.03 -17.65 -15.67
C PRO A 223 18.44 -17.11 -15.85
N THR A 224 18.95 -17.15 -17.09
CA THR A 224 20.25 -16.59 -17.44
C THR A 224 20.09 -15.20 -18.04
N PRO A 225 20.96 -14.24 -17.66
CA PRO A 225 20.88 -12.87 -18.14
C PRO A 225 21.25 -12.74 -19.62
N ASP A 226 20.27 -12.89 -20.47
CA ASP A 226 20.39 -12.72 -21.92
C ASP A 226 19.82 -11.37 -22.41
N ARG A 227 19.76 -11.18 -23.71
CA ARG A 227 19.17 -9.98 -24.34
C ARG A 227 17.67 -9.87 -24.04
N TRP A 228 16.95 -11.00 -23.99
CA TRP A 228 15.52 -11.03 -23.69
C TRP A 228 15.26 -10.60 -22.25
N THR A 229 16.00 -11.15 -21.29
CA THR A 229 15.87 -10.77 -19.88
C THR A 229 16.11 -9.27 -19.67
N LYS A 230 17.13 -8.69 -20.34
CA LYS A 230 17.38 -7.23 -20.30
C LYS A 230 16.20 -6.42 -20.84
N LEU A 231 15.57 -6.91 -21.91
CA LEU A 231 14.41 -6.25 -22.50
C LEU A 231 13.19 -6.33 -21.56
N CYS A 232 12.90 -7.51 -21.00
CA CYS A 232 11.83 -7.68 -20.01
C CYS A 232 11.97 -6.71 -18.84
N VAL A 233 13.19 -6.61 -18.29
CA VAL A 233 13.46 -5.68 -17.19
C VAL A 233 13.16 -4.23 -17.59
N ARG A 234 13.54 -3.78 -18.79
CA ARG A 234 13.26 -2.41 -19.25
C ARG A 234 11.80 -2.14 -19.55
N GLN A 235 11.02 -3.17 -19.92
CA GLN A 235 9.60 -3.01 -20.26
C GLN A 235 8.66 -3.10 -19.04
N ALA A 236 9.14 -3.61 -17.90
CA ALA A 236 8.30 -3.82 -16.74
C ALA A 236 8.09 -2.55 -15.89
N ASP A 237 6.87 -2.39 -15.39
CA ASP A 237 6.56 -1.45 -14.30
C ASP A 237 7.01 -2.00 -12.94
N ALA A 238 6.96 -3.35 -12.80
CA ALA A 238 7.41 -4.04 -11.59
C ALA A 238 8.14 -5.34 -11.92
N LEU A 239 9.22 -5.59 -11.18
CA LEU A 239 10.00 -6.81 -11.24
C LEU A 239 9.56 -7.75 -10.11
N LEU A 240 9.17 -8.96 -10.45
CA LEU A 240 8.84 -10.03 -9.51
C LEU A 240 10.03 -10.99 -9.41
N LEU A 241 10.79 -10.84 -8.34
CA LEU A 241 11.96 -11.67 -8.04
C LEU A 241 11.47 -12.98 -7.45
N LEU A 242 11.37 -14.01 -8.26
CA LEU A 242 10.75 -15.27 -7.90
C LEU A 242 11.78 -16.24 -7.29
N ALA A 243 11.53 -16.66 -6.06
CA ALA A 243 12.40 -17.58 -5.34
C ALA A 243 11.60 -18.69 -4.65
N ARG A 244 12.23 -19.84 -4.40
CA ARG A 244 11.70 -20.84 -3.47
C ARG A 244 12.08 -20.45 -2.05
N ALA A 245 11.13 -20.56 -1.14
CA ALA A 245 11.34 -20.20 0.26
C ALA A 245 12.43 -21.06 0.91
N GLU A 246 12.50 -22.35 0.57
CA GLU A 246 13.44 -23.34 1.11
C GLU A 246 14.87 -23.17 0.57
N SER A 247 15.03 -22.51 -0.58
CA SER A 247 16.34 -22.32 -1.19
C SER A 247 17.21 -21.34 -0.40
N PRO A 248 18.54 -21.52 -0.41
CA PRO A 248 19.45 -20.51 0.13
C PRO A 248 19.29 -19.22 -0.68
N ALA A 249 19.38 -18.07 0.00
CA ALA A 249 19.37 -16.78 -0.66
C ALA A 249 20.48 -16.73 -1.72
N GLY A 250 20.08 -16.47 -2.96
CA GLY A 250 21.00 -16.42 -4.10
C GLY A 250 21.77 -15.10 -4.12
N ASN A 251 22.84 -15.06 -4.92
CA ASN A 251 23.45 -13.80 -5.30
C ASN A 251 22.43 -13.06 -6.18
N TRP A 252 21.90 -11.96 -5.68
CA TRP A 252 20.98 -11.05 -6.37
C TRP A 252 21.57 -10.44 -7.66
N ALA A 253 22.16 -11.28 -8.51
CA ALA A 253 22.82 -10.85 -9.74
C ALA A 253 21.90 -9.99 -10.60
N ALA A 254 20.62 -10.34 -10.62
CA ALA A 254 19.60 -9.59 -11.35
C ALA A 254 19.30 -8.20 -10.77
N LEU A 255 19.45 -7.99 -9.45
CA LEU A 255 19.30 -6.69 -8.81
C LEU A 255 20.57 -5.83 -8.93
N ARG A 256 21.72 -6.42 -9.25
CA ARG A 256 22.95 -5.68 -9.53
C ARG A 256 22.98 -5.10 -10.95
N TRP A 257 22.04 -5.51 -11.81
CA TRP A 257 21.95 -5.03 -13.18
C TRP A 257 21.47 -3.58 -13.35
N PRO A 258 20.51 -3.08 -12.57
CA PRO A 258 20.06 -1.70 -12.73
C PRO A 258 21.03 -0.64 -12.21
N HIS A 259 22.24 -1.02 -11.74
CA HIS A 259 23.25 -0.05 -11.31
C HIS A 259 24.03 0.61 -12.45
N ASP A 260 23.66 0.37 -13.70
CA ASP A 260 23.91 1.36 -14.72
C ASP A 260 23.02 2.56 -14.41
N HIS A 261 23.63 3.67 -13.97
CA HIS A 261 22.98 4.86 -13.39
C HIS A 261 21.93 5.55 -14.29
N SER A 262 21.53 4.93 -15.37
CA SER A 262 20.55 5.39 -16.35
C SER A 262 19.14 4.83 -16.16
N MET A 263 18.92 3.84 -15.27
CA MET A 263 17.62 3.20 -15.12
C MET A 263 16.80 3.87 -14.01
N ALA A 264 15.53 4.21 -14.29
CA ALA A 264 14.59 4.63 -13.27
C ALA A 264 14.46 3.53 -12.19
N PRO A 265 14.30 3.89 -10.90
CA PRO A 265 14.08 2.89 -9.86
C PRO A 265 12.77 2.17 -10.14
N GLN A 266 12.88 0.96 -10.70
CA GLN A 266 11.74 0.08 -10.91
C GLN A 266 11.29 -0.49 -9.57
N ARG A 267 9.99 -0.64 -9.41
CA ARG A 267 9.40 -1.33 -8.28
C ARG A 267 9.81 -2.81 -8.34
N SER A 268 10.63 -3.25 -7.41
CA SER A 268 11.04 -4.65 -7.29
C SER A 268 10.37 -5.27 -6.09
N GLU A 269 9.88 -6.50 -6.20
CA GLU A 269 9.19 -7.24 -5.15
C GLU A 269 9.66 -8.69 -5.16
N LEU A 270 9.96 -9.22 -3.99
CA LEU A 270 10.31 -10.61 -3.81
C LEU A 270 9.05 -11.46 -3.69
N VAL A 271 8.98 -12.56 -4.42
CA VAL A 271 7.91 -13.56 -4.30
C VAL A 271 8.52 -14.87 -3.86
N LEU A 272 8.18 -15.30 -2.65
CA LEU A 272 8.62 -16.56 -2.06
C LEU A 272 7.55 -17.64 -2.28
N LEU A 273 7.90 -18.64 -3.10
CA LEU A 273 7.07 -19.83 -3.30
C LEU A 273 7.33 -20.84 -2.20
N HIS A 274 6.26 -21.34 -1.57
CA HIS A 274 6.29 -22.39 -0.57
C HIS A 274 5.67 -23.67 -1.13
N ASP A 275 6.23 -24.82 -0.81
CA ASP A 275 5.69 -26.11 -1.26
C ASP A 275 4.42 -26.50 -0.50
N SER A 276 4.52 -26.90 0.77
CA SER A 276 3.39 -27.39 1.55
C SER A 276 3.10 -26.60 2.81
N THR A 277 4.14 -26.04 3.43
CA THR A 277 4.05 -25.25 4.67
C THR A 277 4.82 -23.96 4.50
N LEU A 278 4.43 -22.93 5.23
CA LEU A 278 5.20 -21.68 5.29
C LEU A 278 6.53 -21.95 6.01
N GLU A 279 7.61 -21.72 5.30
CA GLU A 279 8.97 -21.84 5.82
C GLU A 279 9.30 -20.62 6.67
N THR A 280 9.42 -20.81 7.99
CA THR A 280 9.80 -19.74 8.92
C THR A 280 11.26 -19.33 8.74
N GLY A 281 11.53 -18.03 8.80
CA GLY A 281 12.85 -17.46 8.57
C GLY A 281 13.26 -17.38 7.09
N ALA A 282 12.40 -17.79 6.16
CA ALA A 282 12.67 -17.67 4.73
C ALA A 282 12.80 -16.20 4.32
N ALA A 283 11.85 -15.36 4.71
CA ALA A 283 11.89 -13.94 4.39
C ALA A 283 13.14 -13.27 4.97
N ALA A 284 13.49 -13.55 6.23
CA ALA A 284 14.69 -12.99 6.85
C ALA A 284 15.98 -13.37 6.10
N ARG A 285 16.11 -14.63 5.63
CA ARG A 285 17.27 -15.09 4.82
C ARG A 285 17.34 -14.35 3.49
N TRP A 286 16.24 -14.28 2.76
CA TRP A 286 16.18 -13.66 1.44
C TRP A 286 16.35 -12.14 1.48
N LEU A 287 15.93 -11.49 2.55
CA LEU A 287 15.93 -10.03 2.72
C LEU A 287 17.14 -9.51 3.50
N ALA A 288 18.10 -10.37 3.87
CA ALA A 288 19.26 -9.98 4.69
C ALA A 288 20.04 -8.79 4.10
N ASP A 289 20.27 -8.81 2.77
CA ASP A 289 21.00 -7.76 2.07
C ASP A 289 20.10 -6.61 1.58
N LEU A 290 18.78 -6.81 1.54
CA LEU A 290 17.78 -5.88 0.99
C LEU A 290 16.58 -5.75 1.94
N PRO A 291 16.78 -5.22 3.15
CA PRO A 291 15.76 -5.22 4.19
C PRO A 291 14.50 -4.41 3.84
N GLU A 292 14.59 -3.45 2.92
CA GLU A 292 13.45 -2.62 2.51
C GLU A 292 12.66 -3.19 1.32
N LEU A 293 13.09 -4.33 0.75
CA LEU A 293 12.42 -4.93 -0.40
C LEU A 293 11.05 -5.48 0.00
N PRO A 294 9.94 -5.04 -0.63
CA PRO A 294 8.64 -5.66 -0.45
C PRO A 294 8.67 -7.13 -0.83
N HIS A 295 7.94 -7.96 -0.09
CA HIS A 295 7.93 -9.40 -0.33
C HIS A 295 6.54 -9.99 -0.15
N HIS A 296 6.31 -11.15 -0.76
CA HIS A 296 5.05 -11.86 -0.75
C HIS A 296 5.27 -13.35 -0.59
N HIS A 297 4.44 -14.00 0.22
CA HIS A 297 4.39 -15.45 0.36
C HIS A 297 3.28 -16.02 -0.54
N VAL A 298 3.61 -17.03 -1.34
CA VAL A 298 2.67 -17.72 -2.22
C VAL A 298 2.74 -19.22 -1.93
N GLN A 299 1.64 -19.79 -1.46
CA GLN A 299 1.51 -21.19 -1.09
C GLN A 299 0.26 -21.83 -1.73
N SER A 300 -0.83 -21.11 -1.77
CA SER A 300 -2.14 -21.57 -2.21
C SER A 300 -2.65 -20.82 -3.46
N PRO A 301 -3.65 -21.35 -4.17
CA PRO A 301 -4.27 -20.62 -5.28
C PRO A 301 -4.79 -19.23 -4.91
N GLY A 302 -5.38 -19.04 -3.73
CA GLY A 302 -5.86 -17.75 -3.25
C GLY A 302 -4.74 -16.70 -3.06
N ASP A 303 -3.48 -17.14 -2.91
CA ASP A 303 -2.34 -16.22 -2.82
C ASP A 303 -2.03 -15.54 -4.15
N TYR A 304 -2.34 -16.19 -5.28
CA TYR A 304 -2.19 -15.57 -6.60
C TYR A 304 -3.23 -14.47 -6.80
N SER A 305 -4.49 -14.67 -6.40
CA SER A 305 -5.53 -13.65 -6.46
C SER A 305 -5.18 -12.46 -5.55
N ARG A 306 -4.72 -12.73 -4.32
CA ARG A 306 -4.19 -11.70 -3.41
C ARG A 306 -3.02 -10.93 -4.04
N LEU A 307 -2.02 -11.66 -4.57
CA LEU A 307 -0.85 -11.05 -5.22
C LEU A 307 -1.26 -10.17 -6.39
N ALA A 308 -2.16 -10.65 -7.27
CA ALA A 308 -2.68 -9.89 -8.39
C ALA A 308 -3.34 -8.58 -7.93
N ARG A 309 -4.19 -8.60 -6.90
CA ARG A 309 -4.81 -7.40 -6.33
C ARG A 309 -3.77 -6.43 -5.76
N VAL A 310 -2.82 -6.92 -4.99
CA VAL A 310 -1.76 -6.09 -4.37
C VAL A 310 -0.85 -5.44 -5.42
N LEU A 311 -0.44 -6.19 -6.44
CA LEU A 311 0.41 -5.69 -7.51
C LEU A 311 -0.29 -4.61 -8.35
N THR A 312 -1.58 -4.76 -8.59
CA THR A 312 -2.37 -3.86 -9.43
C THR A 312 -2.97 -2.67 -8.66
N GLY A 313 -2.67 -2.53 -7.35
CA GLY A 313 -3.20 -1.45 -6.53
C GLY A 313 -4.68 -1.63 -6.17
N ARG A 314 -5.18 -2.86 -6.16
CA ARG A 314 -6.55 -3.24 -5.78
C ARG A 314 -6.60 -4.06 -4.49
N GLY A 315 -5.47 -4.25 -3.82
CA GLY A 315 -5.38 -4.98 -2.55
C GLY A 315 -6.09 -4.24 -1.42
N VAL A 316 -6.95 -4.95 -0.68
CA VAL A 316 -7.73 -4.37 0.42
C VAL A 316 -6.90 -4.40 1.70
N GLY A 317 -6.61 -3.21 2.24
CA GLY A 317 -5.93 -3.03 3.51
C GLY A 317 -6.93 -2.90 4.67
N LEU A 318 -6.77 -3.71 5.72
CA LEU A 318 -7.55 -3.63 6.96
C LEU A 318 -6.71 -3.02 8.08
N VAL A 319 -7.19 -1.93 8.67
CA VAL A 319 -6.52 -1.24 9.79
C VAL A 319 -7.39 -1.29 11.03
N LEU A 320 -6.86 -1.87 12.11
CA LEU A 320 -7.56 -2.09 13.37
C LEU A 320 -6.99 -1.20 14.48
N SER A 321 -7.83 -0.37 15.08
CA SER A 321 -7.41 0.53 16.16
C SER A 321 -7.20 -0.19 17.49
N GLY A 322 -6.47 0.46 18.41
CA GLY A 322 -6.44 0.08 19.81
C GLY A 322 -7.74 0.45 20.52
N GLY A 323 -8.05 -0.27 21.60
CA GLY A 323 -9.27 -0.02 22.38
C GLY A 323 -9.48 -0.95 23.59
N GLY A 324 -8.48 -1.73 23.99
CA GLY A 324 -8.60 -2.72 25.08
C GLY A 324 -9.70 -3.73 24.78
N ALA A 325 -10.60 -4.03 25.71
CA ALA A 325 -11.69 -4.99 25.55
C ALA A 325 -12.71 -4.60 24.43
N ARG A 326 -12.80 -3.32 24.05
CA ARG A 326 -13.58 -2.89 22.88
C ARG A 326 -13.05 -3.50 21.59
N GLY A 327 -11.74 -3.79 21.55
CA GLY A 327 -11.09 -4.44 20.41
C GLY A 327 -11.70 -5.79 20.03
N PHE A 328 -12.41 -6.47 20.92
CA PHE A 328 -13.12 -7.70 20.58
C PHE A 328 -14.14 -7.51 19.45
N ALA A 329 -14.65 -6.29 19.26
CA ALA A 329 -15.52 -5.96 18.14
C ALA A 329 -14.85 -6.18 16.77
N HIS A 330 -13.52 -6.11 16.69
CA HIS A 330 -12.78 -6.41 15.45
C HIS A 330 -13.00 -7.85 14.97
N ILE A 331 -13.20 -8.82 15.89
CA ILE A 331 -13.51 -10.20 15.52
C ILE A 331 -14.84 -10.26 14.76
N GLY A 332 -15.86 -9.55 15.25
CA GLY A 332 -17.15 -9.43 14.58
C GLY A 332 -17.05 -8.77 13.22
N VAL A 333 -16.25 -7.70 13.12
CA VAL A 333 -15.97 -7.01 11.85
C VAL A 333 -15.30 -7.93 10.84
N VAL A 334 -14.26 -8.66 11.25
CA VAL A 334 -13.55 -9.62 10.38
C VAL A 334 -14.49 -10.73 9.92
N LYS A 335 -15.37 -11.23 10.80
CA LYS A 335 -16.41 -12.20 10.46
C LYS A 335 -17.32 -11.65 9.35
N ALA A 336 -17.83 -10.43 9.51
CA ALA A 336 -18.71 -9.80 8.54
C ALA A 336 -18.02 -9.59 7.17
N LEU A 337 -16.75 -9.14 7.16
CA LEU A 337 -15.98 -8.98 5.93
C LEU A 337 -15.82 -10.32 5.19
N ARG A 338 -15.51 -11.39 5.91
CA ARG A 338 -15.36 -12.73 5.32
C ARG A 338 -16.67 -13.26 4.75
N GLU A 339 -17.79 -13.12 5.47
CA GLU A 339 -19.11 -13.54 5.00
C GLU A 339 -19.60 -12.73 3.79
N ALA A 340 -19.20 -11.46 3.70
CA ALA A 340 -19.47 -10.63 2.53
C ALA A 340 -18.49 -10.87 1.36
N GLY A 341 -17.54 -11.82 1.48
CA GLY A 341 -16.52 -12.10 0.46
C GLY A 341 -15.51 -10.96 0.27
N VAL A 342 -15.39 -10.02 1.21
CA VAL A 342 -14.42 -8.92 1.11
C VAL A 342 -13.02 -9.45 1.46
N PRO A 343 -12.07 -9.43 0.51
CA PRO A 343 -10.73 -9.93 0.78
C PRO A 343 -9.99 -9.00 1.76
N VAL A 344 -9.08 -9.57 2.54
CA VAL A 344 -8.15 -8.83 3.37
C VAL A 344 -6.74 -9.19 2.91
N ASP A 345 -6.10 -8.27 2.18
CA ASP A 345 -4.82 -8.51 1.51
C ASP A 345 -3.62 -7.97 2.29
N LEU A 346 -3.84 -6.95 3.12
CA LEU A 346 -2.85 -6.35 4.01
C LEU A 346 -3.53 -6.02 5.34
N VAL A 347 -2.80 -6.14 6.44
CA VAL A 347 -3.34 -5.87 7.77
C VAL A 347 -2.40 -4.96 8.55
N GLY A 348 -2.98 -3.98 9.23
CA GLY A 348 -2.24 -3.13 10.17
C GLY A 348 -3.02 -2.88 11.44
N GLY A 349 -2.33 -2.57 12.52
CA GLY A 349 -3.06 -2.28 13.75
C GLY A 349 -2.22 -1.73 14.89
N THR A 350 -2.95 -1.31 15.92
CA THR A 350 -2.38 -0.76 17.16
C THR A 350 -2.99 -1.46 18.36
N SER A 351 -2.19 -1.78 19.35
CA SER A 351 -2.62 -2.35 20.64
C SER A 351 -3.46 -3.63 20.43
N MET A 352 -4.69 -3.71 20.96
CA MET A 352 -5.56 -4.87 20.74
C MET A 352 -5.82 -5.12 19.25
N GLY A 353 -5.93 -4.07 18.44
CA GLY A 353 -6.06 -4.19 16.99
C GLY A 353 -4.84 -4.84 16.32
N ALA A 354 -3.63 -4.62 16.85
CA ALA A 354 -2.42 -5.29 16.37
C ALA A 354 -2.44 -6.79 16.67
N ILE A 355 -2.88 -7.20 17.86
CA ILE A 355 -2.97 -8.63 18.23
C ILE A 355 -3.98 -9.35 17.34
N LEU A 356 -5.16 -8.76 17.17
CA LEU A 356 -6.21 -9.34 16.31
C LEU A 356 -5.80 -9.33 14.85
N GLY A 357 -5.16 -8.25 14.40
CA GLY A 357 -4.59 -8.13 13.07
C GLY A 357 -3.53 -9.19 12.76
N ALA A 358 -2.68 -9.53 13.73
CA ALA A 358 -1.70 -10.61 13.58
C ALA A 358 -2.39 -11.98 13.40
N GLY A 359 -3.48 -12.25 14.12
CA GLY A 359 -4.29 -13.46 13.92
C GLY A 359 -4.95 -13.50 12.54
N VAL A 360 -5.43 -12.36 12.03
CA VAL A 360 -5.95 -12.25 10.66
C VAL A 360 -4.84 -12.49 9.64
N ALA A 361 -3.67 -11.91 9.85
CA ALA A 361 -2.51 -12.08 8.97
C ALA A 361 -1.99 -13.53 8.94
N LEU A 362 -2.15 -14.27 10.04
CA LEU A 362 -1.91 -15.72 10.14
C LEU A 362 -3.03 -16.57 9.52
N ARG A 363 -4.07 -15.94 8.98
CA ARG A 363 -5.25 -16.62 8.41
C ARG A 363 -6.01 -17.50 9.41
N TRP A 364 -5.95 -17.18 10.71
CA TRP A 364 -6.80 -17.90 11.67
C TRP A 364 -8.26 -17.79 11.25
N SER A 365 -9.00 -18.89 11.32
CA SER A 365 -10.44 -18.88 11.10
C SER A 365 -11.12 -17.95 12.12
N THR A 366 -12.37 -17.57 11.87
CA THR A 366 -13.10 -16.72 12.82
C THR A 366 -13.24 -17.39 14.19
N ASP A 367 -13.52 -18.70 14.19
CA ASP A 367 -13.66 -19.49 15.42
C ASP A 367 -12.32 -19.62 16.15
N GLU A 368 -11.25 -19.89 15.42
CA GLU A 368 -9.90 -19.97 15.99
C GLU A 368 -9.46 -18.62 16.58
N LEU A 369 -9.72 -17.52 15.88
CA LEU A 369 -9.42 -16.17 16.36
C LEU A 369 -10.21 -15.88 17.66
N GLN A 370 -11.50 -16.22 17.68
CA GLN A 370 -12.35 -16.05 18.85
C GLN A 370 -11.88 -16.90 20.04
N GLU A 371 -11.57 -18.17 19.81
CA GLU A 371 -11.12 -19.08 20.87
C GLU A 371 -9.78 -18.65 21.46
N ARG A 372 -8.78 -18.34 20.63
CA ARG A 372 -7.45 -17.95 21.08
C ARG A 372 -7.49 -16.64 21.87
N ILE A 373 -8.25 -15.65 21.41
CA ILE A 373 -8.37 -14.36 22.08
C ILE A 373 -9.17 -14.50 23.38
N ARG A 374 -10.23 -15.31 23.42
CA ARG A 374 -10.96 -15.62 24.67
C ARG A 374 -10.02 -16.21 25.71
N ARG A 375 -9.26 -17.24 25.33
CA ARG A 375 -8.28 -17.89 26.22
C ARG A 375 -7.23 -16.92 26.73
N ALA A 376 -6.68 -16.08 25.84
CA ALA A 376 -5.60 -15.15 26.16
C ALA A 376 -6.05 -13.97 27.05
N PHE A 377 -7.27 -13.48 26.93
CA PHE A 377 -7.69 -12.25 27.61
C PHE A 377 -8.85 -12.41 28.58
N VAL A 378 -9.79 -13.29 28.33
CA VAL A 378 -10.94 -13.51 29.23
C VAL A 378 -10.59 -14.51 30.31
N ASP A 379 -10.08 -15.69 29.92
CA ASP A 379 -9.84 -16.80 30.86
C ASP A 379 -8.55 -16.57 31.68
N SER A 380 -7.46 -16.17 31.04
CA SER A 380 -6.16 -15.99 31.71
C SER A 380 -6.08 -14.74 32.58
N ARG A 381 -6.91 -13.72 32.30
CA ARG A 381 -6.92 -12.41 32.99
C ARG A 381 -5.52 -11.80 33.14
N PRO A 382 -4.83 -11.51 32.03
CA PRO A 382 -3.38 -11.22 32.02
C PRO A 382 -3.01 -9.93 32.73
N LEU A 383 -3.94 -8.99 32.96
CA LEU A 383 -3.71 -7.75 33.70
C LEU A 383 -3.88 -7.89 35.23
N ARG A 384 -4.08 -9.10 35.78
CA ARG A 384 -4.11 -9.33 37.23
C ARG A 384 -2.75 -9.66 37.86
N ASP A 385 -1.69 -9.37 37.15
CA ASP A 385 -0.30 -9.60 37.49
C ASP A 385 0.30 -8.30 38.13
N TYR A 386 -0.29 -7.87 39.26
CA TYR A 386 0.06 -6.63 39.94
C TYR A 386 1.49 -6.66 40.51
N THR A 387 2.17 -5.51 40.47
CA THR A 387 3.51 -5.30 41.03
C THR A 387 3.59 -3.99 41.80
N LEU A 388 4.73 -3.76 42.49
CA LEU A 388 4.99 -2.45 43.07
C LEU A 388 5.12 -1.38 41.98
N PRO A 389 4.40 -0.25 42.06
CA PRO A 389 4.21 0.69 40.96
C PRO A 389 5.41 1.63 40.74
N PHE A 390 6.62 1.09 40.64
CA PHE A 390 7.81 1.89 40.30
C PHE A 390 7.82 2.31 38.82
N VAL A 391 7.37 1.42 37.90
CA VAL A 391 7.36 1.66 36.48
C VAL A 391 5.96 1.45 35.92
N SER A 392 5.21 0.47 36.46
CA SER A 392 3.89 0.08 36.00
C SER A 392 3.07 -0.56 37.12
N LEU A 393 1.74 -0.59 36.95
CA LEU A 393 0.83 -1.24 37.89
C LEU A 393 0.84 -2.77 37.77
N VAL A 394 1.17 -3.30 36.59
CA VAL A 394 1.18 -4.73 36.25
C VAL A 394 2.57 -5.13 35.82
N SER A 395 3.06 -6.32 36.20
CA SER A 395 4.41 -6.79 35.85
C SER A 395 4.58 -7.05 34.35
N GLY A 396 3.49 -7.36 33.64
CA GLY A 396 3.46 -7.65 32.23
C GLY A 396 3.96 -9.05 31.82
N ARG A 397 4.39 -9.87 32.77
CA ARG A 397 4.90 -11.22 32.48
C ARG A 397 3.83 -12.10 31.88
N LYS A 398 2.61 -12.08 32.44
CA LYS A 398 1.50 -12.87 31.89
C LYS A 398 1.15 -12.47 30.46
N VAL A 399 1.13 -11.17 30.16
CA VAL A 399 0.91 -10.67 28.78
C VAL A 399 2.01 -11.19 27.85
N SER A 400 3.27 -11.09 28.25
CA SER A 400 4.40 -11.58 27.43
C SER A 400 4.31 -13.09 27.21
N THR A 401 3.97 -13.88 28.25
CA THR A 401 3.79 -15.33 28.14
C THR A 401 2.64 -15.70 27.19
N SER A 402 1.47 -15.05 27.34
CA SER A 402 0.31 -15.32 26.46
C SER A 402 0.60 -14.97 25.01
N LEU A 403 1.34 -13.87 24.74
CA LEU A 403 1.73 -13.52 23.38
C LEU A 403 2.75 -14.52 22.82
N TYR A 404 3.71 -14.95 23.62
CA TYR A 404 4.67 -15.97 23.19
C TYR A 404 4.00 -17.33 22.93
N GLU A 405 3.07 -17.75 23.80
CA GLU A 405 2.28 -18.97 23.60
C GLU A 405 1.42 -18.93 22.35
N ALA A 406 0.90 -17.73 21.98
CA ALA A 406 0.06 -17.57 20.80
C ALA A 406 0.85 -17.52 19.48
N PHE A 407 2.03 -16.89 19.48
CA PHE A 407 2.76 -16.54 18.26
C PHE A 407 4.16 -17.18 18.16
N GLY A 408 4.69 -17.71 19.26
CA GLY A 408 6.03 -18.32 19.29
C GLY A 408 7.13 -17.35 18.82
N ASP A 409 8.12 -17.91 18.14
CA ASP A 409 9.25 -17.16 17.57
C ASP A 409 9.01 -16.67 16.13
N LEU A 410 7.74 -16.62 15.68
CA LEU A 410 7.40 -16.10 14.36
C LEU A 410 7.89 -14.66 14.19
N ALA A 411 8.44 -14.38 13.01
CA ALA A 411 8.76 -13.02 12.59
C ALA A 411 7.57 -12.40 11.82
N ILE A 412 7.45 -11.08 11.85
CA ILE A 412 6.40 -10.35 11.12
C ILE A 412 6.49 -10.63 9.62
N GLU A 413 7.70 -10.63 9.10
CA GLU A 413 8.00 -10.87 7.69
C GLU A 413 7.72 -12.30 7.21
N ASP A 414 7.48 -13.24 8.11
CA ASP A 414 7.09 -14.63 7.75
C ASP A 414 5.56 -14.82 7.72
N LEU A 415 4.77 -13.78 7.98
CA LEU A 415 3.31 -13.89 7.96
C LEU A 415 2.76 -14.05 6.52
N PRO A 416 1.76 -14.92 6.30
CA PRO A 416 1.17 -15.15 4.98
C PRO A 416 0.52 -13.92 4.35
N ILE A 417 0.03 -12.99 5.16
CA ILE A 417 -0.52 -11.69 4.73
C ILE A 417 0.38 -10.60 5.29
N ASP A 418 0.73 -9.61 4.46
CA ASP A 418 1.53 -8.46 4.87
C ASP A 418 0.94 -7.78 6.09
N PHE A 419 1.75 -7.65 7.14
CA PHE A 419 1.32 -7.13 8.42
C PHE A 419 2.26 -6.06 8.95
N PHE A 420 1.68 -5.09 9.66
CA PHE A 420 2.44 -4.18 10.51
C PHE A 420 1.70 -3.87 11.81
N CYS A 421 2.45 -3.58 12.85
CA CYS A 421 1.91 -2.99 14.07
C CYS A 421 2.68 -1.72 14.44
N VAL A 422 2.05 -0.89 15.29
CA VAL A 422 2.60 0.41 15.68
C VAL A 422 2.85 0.45 17.18
N SER A 423 4.00 0.99 17.56
CA SER A 423 4.28 1.44 18.93
C SER A 423 4.63 2.94 18.94
N SER A 424 4.60 3.54 20.12
CA SER A 424 5.01 4.92 20.35
C SER A 424 6.41 4.95 20.97
N ASN A 425 7.35 5.64 20.34
CA ASN A 425 8.71 5.81 20.83
C ASN A 425 8.81 7.09 21.66
N LEU A 426 8.89 6.94 22.99
CA LEU A 426 8.99 8.08 23.91
C LEU A 426 10.36 8.78 23.86
N THR A 427 11.40 8.11 23.37
CA THR A 427 12.73 8.68 23.24
C THR A 427 12.78 9.70 22.10
N THR A 428 12.15 9.40 20.96
CA THR A 428 12.14 10.26 19.78
C THR A 428 10.88 11.13 19.64
N GLY A 429 9.81 10.79 20.36
CA GLY A 429 8.52 11.45 20.22
C GLY A 429 7.76 11.10 18.93
N GLN A 430 8.06 9.95 18.31
CA GLN A 430 7.48 9.53 17.04
C GLN A 430 6.80 8.16 17.12
N SER A 431 5.84 7.91 16.24
CA SER A 431 5.30 6.56 16.06
C SER A 431 6.33 5.67 15.35
N MET A 432 6.42 4.42 15.77
CA MET A 432 7.33 3.43 15.22
C MET A 432 6.53 2.29 14.60
N VAL A 433 6.73 2.07 13.30
CA VAL A 433 6.05 1.02 12.54
C VAL A 433 6.93 -0.21 12.49
N HIS A 434 6.39 -1.34 12.95
CA HIS A 434 7.08 -2.62 12.96
C HIS A 434 6.53 -3.50 11.84
N ARG A 435 7.36 -3.79 10.86
CA ARG A 435 7.07 -4.67 9.72
C ARG A 435 7.95 -5.91 9.69
N ARG A 436 8.89 -6.03 10.63
CA ARG A 436 9.90 -7.09 10.71
C ARG A 436 10.29 -7.39 12.13
N GLY A 437 10.91 -8.56 12.29
CA GLY A 437 11.40 -9.06 13.55
C GLY A 437 10.34 -9.81 14.35
N THR A 438 10.71 -10.23 15.54
CA THR A 438 9.91 -11.13 16.38
C THR A 438 8.53 -10.57 16.69
N LEU A 439 7.48 -11.20 16.17
CA LEU A 439 6.10 -10.73 16.22
C LEU A 439 5.62 -10.45 17.63
N TRP A 440 5.73 -11.43 18.56
CA TRP A 440 5.22 -11.26 19.92
C TRP A 440 5.86 -10.09 20.68
N ARG A 441 7.14 -9.78 20.40
CA ARG A 441 7.83 -8.65 21.04
C ARG A 441 7.27 -7.31 20.59
N TRP A 442 6.99 -7.18 19.31
CA TRP A 442 6.42 -5.95 18.74
C TRP A 442 4.95 -5.78 19.13
N LEU A 443 4.17 -6.88 19.16
CA LEU A 443 2.82 -6.86 19.74
C LEU A 443 2.86 -6.46 21.21
N ARG A 444 3.84 -6.98 22.00
CA ARG A 444 4.02 -6.61 23.40
C ARG A 444 4.35 -5.12 23.56
N SER A 445 5.14 -4.55 22.65
CA SER A 445 5.40 -3.10 22.60
C SER A 445 4.13 -2.33 22.32
N SER A 446 3.38 -2.75 21.28
CA SER A 446 2.15 -2.11 20.83
C SER A 446 1.03 -2.06 21.89
N VAL A 447 1.04 -2.97 22.88
CA VAL A 447 0.07 -3.02 24.01
C VAL A 447 0.60 -2.45 25.32
N SER A 448 1.81 -1.90 25.35
CA SER A 448 2.45 -1.37 26.56
C SER A 448 1.86 -0.05 27.02
N VAL A 449 0.61 -0.09 27.49
CA VAL A 449 -0.08 1.12 27.99
C VAL A 449 0.71 1.79 29.10
N PRO A 450 1.10 3.08 28.93
CA PRO A 450 1.90 3.80 29.92
C PRO A 450 1.29 3.76 31.33
N GLY A 451 2.11 3.46 32.33
CA GLY A 451 1.70 3.33 33.72
C GLY A 451 0.97 2.03 34.06
N VAL A 452 0.43 1.29 33.09
CA VAL A 452 -0.26 0.01 33.31
C VAL A 452 0.68 -1.16 33.08
N LEU A 453 1.28 -1.23 31.91
CA LEU A 453 2.29 -2.23 31.55
C LEU A 453 3.67 -1.58 31.44
N PRO A 454 4.74 -2.30 31.78
CA PRO A 454 6.09 -1.76 31.62
C PRO A 454 6.40 -1.54 30.13
N PRO A 455 7.13 -0.46 29.79
CA PRO A 455 7.56 -0.19 28.43
C PRO A 455 8.49 -1.32 27.94
N VAL A 456 8.58 -1.47 26.63
CA VAL A 456 9.59 -2.32 26.00
C VAL A 456 10.82 -1.46 25.71
N LEU A 457 11.98 -1.90 26.21
CA LEU A 457 13.26 -1.26 25.95
C LEU A 457 13.95 -1.97 24.77
N HIS A 458 14.31 -1.22 23.75
CA HIS A 458 14.94 -1.74 22.54
C HIS A 458 15.97 -0.75 22.00
N ASN A 459 17.23 -1.18 21.85
CA ASN A 459 18.33 -0.36 21.33
C ASN A 459 18.47 1.03 21.99
N GLY A 460 18.23 1.12 23.31
CA GLY A 460 18.28 2.38 24.04
C GLY A 460 17.01 3.24 23.94
N GLU A 461 16.01 2.79 23.23
CA GLU A 461 14.72 3.45 23.06
C GLU A 461 13.66 2.90 24.01
N VAL A 462 12.72 3.75 24.40
CA VAL A 462 11.60 3.44 25.29
C VAL A 462 10.32 3.38 24.49
N LEU A 463 9.78 2.18 24.27
CA LEU A 463 8.61 1.93 23.45
C LEU A 463 7.39 1.63 24.34
N VAL A 464 6.28 2.28 24.01
CA VAL A 464 4.98 2.13 24.69
C VAL A 464 3.87 1.88 23.67
N ASP A 465 2.63 1.72 24.17
CA ASP A 465 1.45 1.48 23.34
C ASP A 465 1.37 2.49 22.18
N GLY A 466 1.15 1.95 20.98
CA GLY A 466 1.06 2.74 19.76
C GLY A 466 -0.08 3.76 19.78
N ALA A 467 -1.12 3.49 20.55
CA ALA A 467 -2.26 4.37 20.70
C ALA A 467 -1.91 5.77 21.27
N ALA A 468 -0.77 5.94 21.92
CA ALA A 468 -0.34 7.25 22.40
C ALA A 468 -0.03 8.24 21.25
N MET A 469 0.41 7.75 20.08
CA MET A 469 0.76 8.60 18.94
C MET A 469 -0.07 8.31 17.70
N ASN A 470 -0.35 7.03 17.38
CA ASN A 470 -1.12 6.63 16.21
C ASN A 470 -2.04 5.44 16.55
N ASN A 471 -3.26 5.74 16.98
CA ASN A 471 -4.23 4.71 17.37
C ASN A 471 -4.89 4.00 16.18
N LEU A 472 -5.01 4.66 15.04
CA LEU A 472 -5.61 4.11 13.81
C LEU A 472 -4.65 4.38 12.65
N PRO A 473 -3.66 3.50 12.38
CA PRO A 473 -2.57 3.77 11.45
C PRO A 473 -2.96 3.59 9.96
N VAL A 474 -4.01 4.29 9.54
CA VAL A 474 -4.49 4.34 8.14
C VAL A 474 -3.48 5.05 7.24
N ASP A 475 -2.82 6.07 7.74
CA ASP A 475 -1.73 6.78 7.08
C ASP A 475 -0.62 5.81 6.64
N VAL A 476 -0.20 4.91 7.53
CA VAL A 476 0.80 3.88 7.25
C VAL A 476 0.33 2.92 6.14
N MET A 477 -0.93 2.49 6.19
CA MET A 477 -1.51 1.62 5.16
C MET A 477 -1.61 2.36 3.80
N ARG A 478 -1.97 3.64 3.82
CA ARG A 478 -2.03 4.48 2.62
C ARG A 478 -0.68 4.71 1.96
N GLU A 479 0.38 4.85 2.75
CA GLU A 479 1.75 4.98 2.24
C GLU A 479 2.19 3.75 1.43
N LEU A 480 1.67 2.56 1.74
CA LEU A 480 1.94 1.35 0.94
C LEU A 480 1.40 1.46 -0.49
N GLY A 481 0.30 2.20 -0.70
CA GLY A 481 -0.28 2.45 -2.02
C GLY A 481 -0.78 1.20 -2.74
N ARG A 482 -1.30 0.19 -1.99
CA ARG A 482 -1.69 -1.12 -2.52
C ARG A 482 -3.16 -1.24 -2.90
N GLY A 483 -4.00 -0.27 -2.51
CA GLY A 483 -5.42 -0.27 -2.84
C GLY A 483 -6.30 0.40 -1.79
N PRO A 484 -7.60 0.06 -1.73
CA PRO A 484 -8.54 0.64 -0.79
C PRO A 484 -8.23 0.23 0.65
N VAL A 485 -8.58 1.10 1.60
CA VAL A 485 -8.31 0.91 3.02
C VAL A 485 -9.61 0.93 3.83
N ILE A 486 -9.83 -0.14 4.58
CA ILE A 486 -10.89 -0.26 5.59
C ILE A 486 -10.28 0.06 6.94
N GLY A 487 -10.76 1.14 7.58
CA GLY A 487 -10.42 1.47 8.96
C GLY A 487 -11.48 0.97 9.92
N CYS A 488 -11.09 0.30 11.00
CA CYS A 488 -12.01 -0.05 12.09
C CYS A 488 -11.56 0.64 13.39
N ASP A 489 -12.35 1.61 13.85
CA ASP A 489 -12.04 2.40 15.03
C ASP A 489 -12.99 2.07 16.21
N VAL A 490 -12.42 1.47 17.24
CA VAL A 490 -13.10 1.14 18.50
C VAL A 490 -12.60 1.99 19.68
N GLY A 491 -11.67 2.91 19.44
CA GLY A 491 -11.02 3.72 20.47
C GLY A 491 -11.94 4.72 21.19
N GLY A 492 -12.98 5.22 20.51
CA GLY A 492 -13.93 6.17 21.08
C GLY A 492 -13.32 7.56 21.30
N ALA A 493 -12.55 8.05 20.32
CA ALA A 493 -11.92 9.38 20.34
C ALA A 493 -12.95 10.52 20.60
N ASP A 494 -14.18 10.38 20.13
CA ASP A 494 -15.23 11.39 20.22
C ASP A 494 -16.01 11.34 21.56
N ARG A 495 -15.64 10.45 22.49
CA ARG A 495 -16.38 10.33 23.76
C ARG A 495 -15.96 11.41 24.73
N ALA A 496 -16.97 12.08 25.29
CA ALA A 496 -16.77 13.02 26.38
C ALA A 496 -16.16 12.30 27.59
N PHE A 497 -15.07 12.87 28.12
CA PHE A 497 -14.45 12.44 29.37
C PHE A 497 -14.82 13.47 30.43
N THR A 498 -15.87 13.19 31.18
CA THR A 498 -16.43 14.12 32.16
C THR A 498 -16.31 13.58 33.57
N ALA A 499 -15.95 14.45 34.51
CA ALA A 499 -16.12 14.20 35.94
C ALA A 499 -17.49 14.69 36.41
N ARG A 500 -18.11 13.97 37.32
CA ARG A 500 -19.41 14.34 37.89
C ARG A 500 -19.29 15.07 39.25
N THR A 501 -18.07 15.39 39.65
CA THR A 501 -17.75 16.03 40.93
C THR A 501 -16.68 17.09 40.73
N ASP A 502 -16.84 18.22 41.41
CA ASP A 502 -15.87 19.31 41.48
C ASP A 502 -14.98 19.09 42.71
N GLU A 503 -13.89 18.37 42.53
CA GLU A 503 -12.88 18.09 43.59
C GLU A 503 -11.50 18.42 43.07
N ILE A 504 -10.70 19.07 43.94
CA ILE A 504 -9.33 19.48 43.61
C ILE A 504 -8.32 18.48 44.17
N ASP A 505 -8.54 18.03 45.41
CA ASP A 505 -7.55 17.24 46.15
C ASP A 505 -8.07 15.85 46.54
N VAL A 506 -7.12 14.92 46.80
CA VAL A 506 -7.45 13.63 47.43
C VAL A 506 -7.89 13.88 48.88
N PRO A 507 -9.04 13.34 49.31
CA PRO A 507 -9.59 13.58 50.64
C PRO A 507 -8.68 13.03 51.72
N LEU A 508 -8.77 13.65 52.88
CA LEU A 508 -8.00 13.24 54.08
C LEU A 508 -8.35 11.78 54.48
N PRO A 509 -7.45 11.05 55.15
CA PRO A 509 -7.62 9.63 55.44
C PRO A 509 -8.95 9.21 56.08
N TRP A 510 -9.57 10.05 56.94
CA TRP A 510 -10.87 9.77 57.53
C TRP A 510 -12.07 9.95 56.58
N GLN A 511 -11.88 10.63 55.48
CA GLN A 511 -12.89 10.80 54.45
C GLN A 511 -12.78 9.71 53.36
N LEU A 512 -11.68 8.93 53.38
CA LEU A 512 -11.35 7.95 52.36
C LEU A 512 -12.47 6.91 52.13
N LEU A 513 -13.13 6.45 53.21
CA LEU A 513 -14.22 5.50 53.15
C LEU A 513 -15.46 6.04 52.39
N ARG A 514 -15.81 7.32 52.61
CA ARG A 514 -16.88 8.00 51.88
C ARG A 514 -16.49 8.26 50.44
N TRP A 515 -15.24 8.64 50.25
CA TRP A 515 -14.64 8.86 48.92
C TRP A 515 -14.61 7.59 48.09
N MET A 516 -14.25 6.43 48.70
CA MET A 516 -14.28 5.12 48.04
C MET A 516 -15.69 4.66 47.65
N LYS A 517 -16.74 5.00 48.45
CA LYS A 517 -18.12 4.68 48.10
C LYS A 517 -18.64 5.46 46.87
N ALA A 518 -18.10 6.64 46.61
CA ALA A 518 -18.44 7.48 45.45
C ALA A 518 -17.60 7.12 44.16
N ARG A 519 -16.96 5.97 44.14
CA ARG A 519 -16.04 5.52 43.05
C ARG A 519 -16.66 5.56 41.63
N ARG A 520 -17.98 5.42 41.51
CA ARG A 520 -18.69 5.47 40.21
C ARG A 520 -18.79 6.89 39.60
N GLN A 521 -18.45 7.94 40.34
CA GLN A 521 -18.58 9.34 39.91
C GLN A 521 -17.24 9.94 39.47
N ARG A 522 -16.13 9.21 39.66
CA ARG A 522 -14.77 9.68 39.39
C ARG A 522 -14.06 8.79 38.37
N PRO A 523 -13.24 9.38 37.50
CA PRO A 523 -12.39 8.60 36.60
C PRO A 523 -11.33 7.83 37.39
N SER A 524 -11.05 6.59 36.99
CA SER A 524 -9.95 5.82 37.55
C SER A 524 -8.59 6.37 37.08
N ILE A 525 -7.53 6.11 37.85
CA ILE A 525 -6.16 6.49 37.46
C ILE A 525 -5.81 5.94 36.07
N PHE A 526 -6.25 4.72 35.74
CA PHE A 526 -6.07 4.13 34.43
C PHE A 526 -6.76 4.97 33.33
N GLN A 527 -8.01 5.36 33.54
CA GLN A 527 -8.76 6.18 32.58
C GLN A 527 -8.11 7.55 32.38
N ILE A 528 -7.57 8.15 33.44
CA ILE A 528 -6.86 9.43 33.36
C ILE A 528 -5.56 9.29 32.57
N LEU A 529 -4.72 8.31 32.93
CA LEU A 529 -3.42 8.05 32.25
C LEU A 529 -3.64 7.69 30.77
N TRP A 530 -4.62 6.82 30.51
CA TRP A 530 -4.98 6.47 29.15
C TRP A 530 -5.41 7.70 28.35
N ARG A 531 -6.34 8.48 28.89
CA ARG A 531 -6.87 9.67 28.20
C ARG A 531 -5.80 10.72 27.98
N ALA A 532 -4.96 10.97 28.97
CA ALA A 532 -3.83 11.90 28.87
C ALA A 532 -2.83 11.46 27.79
N GLY A 533 -2.51 10.17 27.72
CA GLY A 533 -1.64 9.61 26.68
C GLY A 533 -2.24 9.66 25.28
N MET A 534 -3.58 9.67 25.17
CA MET A 534 -4.30 9.61 23.90
C MET A 534 -4.72 10.98 23.33
N VAL A 535 -4.48 12.09 24.04
CA VAL A 535 -5.00 13.42 23.63
C VAL A 535 -4.51 13.80 22.23
N ASN A 536 -3.22 13.65 21.96
CA ASN A 536 -2.64 13.97 20.64
C ASN A 536 -3.09 12.99 19.56
N SER A 537 -3.15 11.70 19.88
CA SER A 537 -3.56 10.64 18.96
C SER A 537 -5.03 10.75 18.53
N ASN A 538 -5.89 11.32 19.36
CA ASN A 538 -7.31 11.51 19.01
C ASN A 538 -7.50 12.46 17.82
N ALA A 539 -6.76 13.55 17.75
CA ALA A 539 -6.81 14.47 16.61
C ALA A 539 -6.33 13.79 15.32
N SER A 540 -5.24 13.03 15.39
CA SER A 540 -4.72 12.24 14.27
C SER A 540 -5.74 11.17 13.83
N THR A 541 -6.37 10.48 14.79
CA THR A 541 -7.39 9.45 14.50
C THR A 541 -8.56 10.01 13.69
N ILE A 542 -9.03 11.20 13.99
CA ILE A 542 -10.12 11.86 13.22
C ILE A 542 -9.66 12.13 11.78
N ALA A 543 -8.43 12.62 11.58
CA ALA A 543 -7.86 12.84 10.26
C ALA A 543 -7.67 11.52 9.49
N HIS A 544 -7.23 10.45 10.16
CA HIS A 544 -7.02 9.14 9.57
C HIS A 544 -8.33 8.44 9.18
N ARG A 545 -9.44 8.67 9.92
CA ARG A 545 -10.78 8.21 9.51
C ARG A 545 -11.15 8.76 8.14
N ALA A 546 -10.91 10.05 7.89
CA ALA A 546 -11.20 10.68 6.61
C ALA A 546 -10.35 10.16 5.45
N GLN A 547 -9.23 9.50 5.73
CA GLN A 547 -8.37 8.87 4.72
C GLN A 547 -8.79 7.43 4.40
N SER A 548 -9.73 6.83 5.14
CA SER A 548 -10.24 5.48 4.88
C SER A 548 -11.28 5.52 3.74
N ASP A 549 -11.30 4.49 2.88
CA ASP A 549 -12.38 4.31 1.89
C ASP A 549 -13.66 3.80 2.56
N LEU A 550 -13.50 3.03 3.63
CA LEU A 550 -14.58 2.62 4.52
C LEU A 550 -14.11 2.76 5.97
N ILE A 551 -14.87 3.48 6.77
CA ILE A 551 -14.64 3.57 8.22
C ILE A 551 -15.74 2.85 8.99
N LEU A 552 -15.34 1.89 9.82
CA LEU A 552 -16.22 1.13 10.69
C LEU A 552 -16.05 1.58 12.15
N GLN A 553 -17.14 2.04 12.77
CA GLN A 553 -17.17 2.53 14.15
C GLN A 553 -18.29 1.85 14.94
N PRO A 554 -18.10 0.60 15.37
CA PRO A 554 -19.12 -0.12 16.12
C PRO A 554 -19.60 0.63 17.37
N PRO A 555 -20.91 0.57 17.73
CA PRO A 555 -21.47 1.27 18.87
C PRO A 555 -21.11 0.56 20.19
N LEU A 556 -19.94 0.86 20.75
CA LEU A 556 -19.40 0.23 21.98
C LEU A 556 -19.54 1.15 23.21
N ALA A 557 -20.62 1.95 23.31
CA ALA A 557 -20.81 2.90 24.40
C ALA A 557 -20.80 2.24 25.78
N GLU A 558 -21.37 1.06 25.90
CA GLU A 558 -21.53 0.31 27.14
C GLU A 558 -20.33 -0.61 27.46
N VAL A 559 -19.37 -0.73 26.55
CA VAL A 559 -18.17 -1.55 26.76
C VAL A 559 -17.05 -0.67 27.30
N ASP A 560 -16.67 -0.89 28.57
CA ASP A 560 -15.46 -0.28 29.12
C ASP A 560 -14.21 -0.99 28.58
N MET A 561 -13.10 -0.26 28.46
CA MET A 561 -11.84 -0.76 27.89
C MET A 561 -11.21 -1.91 28.68
N LEU A 562 -11.57 -2.05 29.97
CA LEU A 562 -11.10 -3.12 30.86
C LEU A 562 -12.18 -4.18 31.14
N ASN A 563 -13.35 -4.09 30.51
CA ASN A 563 -14.43 -5.02 30.71
C ASN A 563 -14.28 -6.25 29.78
N TRP A 564 -13.38 -7.14 30.15
CA TRP A 564 -13.10 -8.39 29.41
C TRP A 564 -14.30 -9.35 29.36
N ASP A 565 -15.24 -9.23 30.31
CA ASP A 565 -16.47 -10.05 30.36
C ASP A 565 -17.49 -9.60 29.28
N ALA A 566 -17.27 -8.47 28.61
CA ALA A 566 -18.11 -7.99 27.49
C ALA A 566 -17.73 -8.63 26.13
N PHE A 567 -16.94 -9.71 26.13
CA PHE A 567 -16.37 -10.35 24.94
C PHE A 567 -17.40 -10.62 23.84
N ASP A 568 -18.41 -11.45 24.12
CA ASP A 568 -19.41 -11.84 23.12
C ASP A 568 -20.26 -10.66 22.66
N ARG A 569 -20.60 -9.76 23.59
CA ARG A 569 -21.38 -8.54 23.27
C ARG A 569 -20.61 -7.61 22.34
N ALA A 570 -19.31 -7.43 22.56
CA ALA A 570 -18.49 -6.60 21.69
C ALA A 570 -18.36 -7.21 20.28
N ILE A 571 -18.16 -8.52 20.17
CA ILE A 571 -18.11 -9.25 18.89
C ILE A 571 -19.42 -9.05 18.13
N GLN A 572 -20.56 -9.27 18.80
CA GLN A 572 -21.87 -9.14 18.17
C GLN A 572 -22.13 -7.72 17.67
N ALA A 573 -21.80 -6.70 18.48
CA ALA A 573 -21.93 -5.30 18.08
C ALA A 573 -21.05 -4.96 16.87
N GLY A 574 -19.84 -5.50 16.81
CA GLY A 574 -18.93 -5.36 15.67
C GLY A 574 -19.50 -5.98 14.39
N TYR A 575 -20.01 -7.19 14.50
CA TYR A 575 -20.60 -7.95 13.40
C TYR A 575 -21.83 -7.26 12.80
N GLU A 576 -22.83 -6.98 13.63
CA GLU A 576 -24.08 -6.33 13.17
C GLU A 576 -23.85 -4.96 12.54
N TYR A 577 -22.92 -4.20 13.11
CA TYR A 577 -22.57 -2.90 12.55
C TYR A 577 -21.88 -3.02 11.20
N ALA A 578 -20.92 -3.96 11.06
CA ALA A 578 -20.18 -4.14 9.83
C ALA A 578 -21.06 -4.65 8.69
N ILE A 579 -21.94 -5.65 8.94
CA ILE A 579 -22.88 -6.14 7.93
C ILE A 579 -23.71 -5.00 7.38
N ARG A 580 -24.35 -4.21 8.24
CA ARG A 580 -25.16 -3.07 7.82
C ARG A 580 -24.36 -2.05 6.99
N LYS A 581 -23.11 -1.78 7.39
CA LYS A 581 -22.24 -0.83 6.66
C LYS A 581 -21.78 -1.36 5.31
N LEU A 582 -21.62 -2.65 5.17
CA LEU A 582 -21.30 -3.29 3.90
C LEU A 582 -22.51 -3.29 2.95
N GLU A 583 -23.73 -3.50 3.46
CA GLU A 583 -24.96 -3.40 2.69
C GLU A 583 -25.25 -1.96 2.19
N GLU A 584 -24.79 -0.94 2.92
CA GLU A 584 -24.91 0.48 2.54
C GLU A 584 -23.90 0.89 1.44
N LEU A 585 -22.88 0.05 1.13
CA LEU A 585 -21.88 0.40 0.12
C LEU A 585 -22.47 0.37 -1.29
N PRO A 586 -22.11 1.35 -2.14
CA PRO A 586 -22.45 1.30 -3.55
C PRO A 586 -21.87 0.05 -4.22
N ALA A 587 -22.61 -0.55 -5.15
CA ALA A 587 -22.16 -1.75 -5.87
C ALA A 587 -20.86 -1.53 -6.66
N ASP A 588 -20.54 -0.29 -7.01
CA ASP A 588 -19.31 0.12 -7.67
C ASP A 588 -18.17 0.48 -6.71
N SER A 589 -18.35 0.28 -5.40
CA SER A 589 -17.32 0.50 -4.38
C SER A 589 -16.03 -0.27 -4.72
N PRO A 590 -14.85 0.35 -4.62
CA PRO A 590 -13.57 -0.33 -4.81
C PRO A 590 -13.39 -1.57 -3.92
N ILE A 591 -13.98 -1.55 -2.72
CA ILE A 591 -13.94 -2.65 -1.75
C ILE A 591 -14.73 -3.86 -2.27
N LEU A 592 -15.97 -3.64 -2.76
CA LEU A 592 -16.82 -4.72 -3.27
C LEU A 592 -16.33 -5.23 -4.64
N ARG A 593 -15.75 -4.38 -5.48
CA ARG A 593 -15.13 -4.83 -6.75
C ARG A 593 -13.96 -5.79 -6.53
N SER A 594 -13.27 -5.69 -5.40
CA SER A 594 -12.22 -6.63 -5.01
C SER A 594 -12.78 -7.97 -4.54
N ALA A 595 -14.05 -8.03 -4.08
CA ALA A 595 -14.72 -9.24 -3.62
C ALA A 595 -15.18 -10.16 -4.75
N VAL A 596 -15.52 -9.61 -5.93
CA VAL A 596 -16.05 -10.38 -7.08
C VAL A 596 -14.99 -11.29 -7.70
N ALA A 597 -13.71 -11.02 -7.49
CA ALA A 597 -12.62 -11.81 -8.04
C ALA A 597 -12.38 -13.17 -7.33
N ASP A 598 -12.97 -13.39 -6.15
CA ASP A 598 -12.78 -14.63 -5.36
C ASP A 598 -14.02 -15.57 -5.38
N ALA A 599 -15.10 -15.22 -6.06
CA ALA A 599 -16.32 -16.01 -6.24
C ALA A 599 -16.29 -16.75 -7.58
#